data_469e6fbfed43e111fd56aff78956a339
#
_entry.id   469e6fbfed43e111fd56aff78956a339
#
_cell.length_a   1.000
_cell.length_b   1.000
_cell.length_c   1.000
_cell.angle_alpha   90.00
_cell.angle_beta   90.00
_cell.angle_gamma   90.00
#
_symmetry.space_group_name_H-M   'P 1'
#
loop_
_entity.id
_entity.type
_entity.pdbx_description
1 polymer ?
#
loop_
_entity_poly.entity_id
_entity_poly.type
_entity_poly.pdbx_seq_one_letter_code
_entity_poly.pdbx_strand_id
1 'polypeptide(L)'
;AQSAADLVPMLALTDGSLIYWFLEQVPAAARDEILIPVLDAWNSLRKARVPIMGYISASRSSEALNFLRLQACPYDTPDCRTHCADQRSQLPCQTFSPLRDVTLWTTALSPGDRGPIWKSAADILSDYGEHAVYFCYVHVGAEVARVEFPQWMVDDSALLESALSLMLAQVQKGFGYPVALAEAHNQAVVRGSDRTRFFALLEQQMIRAGLKNVGTSFKEARKRGSIA
;
A
#
# COMPACT_ATOMS: atom_id res chain seq x y z
N ALA A 1 18.32 2.93 33.19
CA ALA A 1 17.98 1.88 32.27
C ALA A 1 16.47 1.60 32.44
N GLN A 2 15.64 2.09 31.52
CA GLN A 2 14.22 1.71 31.48
C GLN A 2 14.14 0.21 31.19
N SER A 3 13.37 -0.50 32.01
CA SER A 3 13.12 -1.92 31.80
C SER A 3 12.38 -2.13 30.49
N ALA A 4 12.77 -3.14 29.72
CA ALA A 4 12.09 -3.50 28.47
C ALA A 4 10.57 -3.84 28.64
N ALA A 5 10.12 -3.99 29.89
CA ALA A 5 8.73 -4.25 30.25
C ALA A 5 7.82 -3.01 30.22
N ASP A 6 8.38 -1.79 30.15
CA ASP A 6 7.61 -0.54 30.20
C ASP A 6 7.33 0.09 28.84
N LEU A 7 7.79 -0.51 27.74
CA LEU A 7 7.54 0.00 26.39
C LEU A 7 6.17 -0.51 25.90
N VAL A 8 5.22 0.41 25.77
CA VAL A 8 3.95 0.12 25.09
C VAL A 8 4.28 -0.26 23.64
N PRO A 9 3.84 -1.43 23.18
CA PRO A 9 4.10 -1.83 21.80
C PRO A 9 3.46 -0.82 20.84
N MET A 10 4.25 -0.29 19.92
CA MET A 10 3.82 0.68 18.90
C MET A 10 3.89 0.04 17.52
N LEU A 11 2.99 0.46 16.64
CA LEU A 11 2.97 0.08 15.23
C LEU A 11 2.49 1.27 14.41
N ALA A 12 3.25 1.68 13.42
CA ALA A 12 2.81 2.60 12.38
C ALA A 12 2.11 1.81 11.27
N LEU A 13 0.87 2.20 10.96
CA LEU A 13 0.08 1.60 9.87
C LEU A 13 -0.18 2.63 8.79
N THR A 14 -0.04 2.21 7.53
CA THR A 14 -0.44 2.98 6.34
C THR A 14 -1.64 2.30 5.70
N ASP A 15 -2.68 3.07 5.38
CA ASP A 15 -3.82 2.61 4.59
C ASP A 15 -3.41 2.52 3.12
N GLY A 16 -2.96 1.34 2.72
CA GLY A 16 -2.47 1.07 1.37
C GLY A 16 -1.01 0.62 1.31
N SER A 17 -0.45 0.72 0.11
CA SER A 17 0.90 0.22 -0.20
C SER A 17 1.99 1.13 0.36
N LEU A 18 3.09 0.52 0.81
CA LEU A 18 4.36 1.18 1.08
C LEU A 18 5.16 1.43 -0.22
N ILE A 19 4.73 0.82 -1.32
CA ILE A 19 5.32 1.00 -2.65
C ILE A 19 4.55 2.10 -3.37
N TYR A 20 5.17 3.22 -3.61
CA TYR A 20 4.56 4.37 -4.28
C TYR A 20 4.65 4.23 -5.80
N TRP A 21 3.91 3.30 -6.37
CA TRP A 21 3.88 2.95 -7.80
C TRP A 21 3.69 4.15 -8.73
N PHE A 22 2.93 5.17 -8.28
CA PHE A 22 2.69 6.37 -9.07
C PHE A 22 3.97 7.15 -9.37
N LEU A 23 5.03 6.97 -8.57
CA LEU A 23 6.31 7.65 -8.76
C LEU A 23 7.09 7.12 -9.98
N GLU A 24 6.78 5.93 -10.49
CA GLU A 24 7.40 5.39 -11.71
C GLU A 24 7.16 6.29 -12.93
N GLN A 25 6.04 7.03 -12.93
CA GLN A 25 5.66 7.93 -14.03
C GLN A 25 6.04 9.39 -13.76
N VAL A 26 6.67 9.69 -12.63
CA VAL A 26 7.04 11.04 -12.22
C VAL A 26 8.51 11.32 -12.60
N PRO A 27 8.85 12.50 -13.14
CA PRO A 27 10.24 12.89 -13.40
C PRO A 27 11.12 12.77 -12.16
N ALA A 28 12.39 12.34 -12.33
CA ALA A 28 13.28 11.99 -11.22
C ALA A 28 13.37 13.08 -10.14
N ALA A 29 13.53 14.36 -10.53
CA ALA A 29 13.63 15.46 -9.56
C ALA A 29 12.38 15.58 -8.66
N ALA A 30 11.17 15.48 -9.26
CA ALA A 30 9.93 15.56 -8.48
C ALA A 30 9.69 14.27 -7.67
N ARG A 31 10.16 13.12 -8.16
CA ARG A 31 10.14 11.85 -7.43
C ARG A 31 11.00 11.94 -6.17
N ASP A 32 12.22 12.47 -6.28
CA ASP A 32 13.14 12.62 -5.16
C ASP A 32 12.60 13.57 -4.09
N GLU A 33 11.95 14.66 -4.48
CA GLU A 33 11.29 15.61 -3.56
C GLU A 33 10.19 14.92 -2.71
N ILE A 34 9.53 13.89 -3.24
CA ILE A 34 8.49 13.13 -2.55
C ILE A 34 9.10 11.98 -1.74
N LEU A 35 10.00 11.22 -2.36
CA LEU A 35 10.47 9.96 -1.80
C LEU A 35 11.49 10.16 -0.66
N ILE A 36 12.42 11.11 -0.79
CA ILE A 36 13.46 11.33 0.22
C ILE A 36 12.88 11.61 1.61
N PRO A 37 11.93 12.55 1.80
CA PRO A 37 11.34 12.79 3.12
C PRO A 37 10.62 11.56 3.70
N VAL A 38 10.01 10.73 2.86
CA VAL A 38 9.35 9.50 3.29
C VAL A 38 10.37 8.48 3.80
N LEU A 39 11.46 8.27 3.06
CA LEU A 39 12.51 7.33 3.47
C LEU A 39 13.25 7.82 4.72
N ASP A 40 13.40 9.13 4.89
CA ASP A 40 13.95 9.73 6.13
C ASP A 40 13.03 9.48 7.33
N ALA A 41 11.71 9.56 7.14
CA ALA A 41 10.75 9.18 8.16
C ALA A 41 10.86 7.69 8.52
N TRP A 42 11.02 6.80 7.51
CA TRP A 42 11.23 5.37 7.76
C TRP A 42 12.55 5.08 8.48
N ASN A 43 13.61 5.81 8.16
CA ASN A 43 14.87 5.76 8.90
C ASN A 43 14.69 6.15 10.37
N SER A 44 13.87 7.15 10.65
CA SER A 44 13.54 7.59 12.00
C SER A 44 12.77 6.52 12.77
N LEU A 45 11.77 5.88 12.13
CA LEU A 45 11.04 4.75 12.70
C LEU A 45 11.96 3.56 12.99
N ARG A 46 12.84 3.21 12.04
CA ARG A 46 13.84 2.15 12.20
C ARG A 46 14.74 2.41 13.42
N LYS A 47 15.29 3.62 13.54
CA LYS A 47 16.13 4.04 14.70
C LYS A 47 15.38 3.95 16.02
N ALA A 48 14.11 4.32 16.03
CA ALA A 48 13.24 4.23 17.20
C ALA A 48 12.71 2.80 17.45
N ARG A 49 13.02 1.82 16.59
CA ARG A 49 12.47 0.45 16.61
C ARG A 49 10.93 0.43 16.59
N VAL A 50 10.32 1.39 15.90
CA VAL A 50 8.88 1.42 15.66
C VAL A 50 8.60 0.76 14.32
N PRO A 51 7.95 -0.42 14.28
CA PRO A 51 7.61 -1.09 13.04
C PRO A 51 6.63 -0.26 12.20
N ILE A 52 6.74 -0.37 10.88
CA ILE A 52 5.81 0.24 9.92
C ILE A 52 5.27 -0.82 8.97
N MET A 53 3.95 -0.83 8.77
CA MET A 53 3.28 -1.74 7.82
C MET A 53 2.30 -1.01 6.94
N GLY A 54 2.28 -1.40 5.65
CA GLY A 54 1.20 -1.08 4.73
C GLY A 54 0.14 -2.18 4.78
N TYR A 55 -1.12 -1.81 4.96
CA TYR A 55 -2.25 -2.74 4.95
C TYR A 55 -3.09 -2.52 3.69
N ILE A 56 -3.22 -3.56 2.87
CA ILE A 56 -3.93 -3.51 1.59
C ILE A 56 -5.06 -4.52 1.62
N SER A 57 -6.26 -4.02 1.88
CA SER A 57 -7.51 -4.75 1.74
C SER A 57 -7.83 -5.02 0.26
N ALA A 58 -8.44 -6.17 -0.02
CA ALA A 58 -8.87 -6.56 -1.38
C ALA A 58 -7.76 -6.38 -2.45
N SER A 59 -6.54 -6.79 -2.15
CA SER A 59 -5.38 -6.65 -3.03
C SER A 59 -5.65 -7.23 -4.42
N ARG A 60 -5.25 -6.49 -5.45
CA ARG A 60 -5.34 -6.91 -6.86
C ARG A 60 -4.02 -7.44 -7.41
N SER A 61 -3.01 -7.58 -6.59
CA SER A 61 -1.69 -8.07 -6.98
C SER A 61 -1.73 -9.51 -7.48
N SER A 62 -0.82 -9.81 -8.38
CA SER A 62 -0.48 -11.15 -8.85
C SER A 62 1.02 -11.41 -8.73
N GLU A 63 1.71 -10.68 -7.86
CA GLU A 63 3.16 -10.68 -7.75
C GLU A 63 3.69 -12.02 -7.22
N ALA A 64 3.02 -12.61 -6.22
CA ALA A 64 3.34 -13.93 -5.72
C ALA A 64 3.02 -15.04 -6.76
N LEU A 65 1.94 -14.88 -7.54
CA LEU A 65 1.60 -15.82 -8.61
C LEU A 65 2.60 -15.82 -9.76
N ASN A 66 3.38 -14.75 -9.95
CA ASN A 66 4.43 -14.72 -10.96
C ASN A 66 5.48 -15.81 -10.72
N PHE A 67 5.70 -16.23 -9.48
CA PHE A 67 6.55 -17.38 -9.17
C PHE A 67 6.03 -18.66 -9.86
N LEU A 68 4.74 -18.95 -9.77
CA LEU A 68 4.13 -20.11 -10.45
C LEU A 68 4.20 -19.97 -11.97
N ARG A 69 4.05 -18.74 -12.50
CA ARG A 69 4.21 -18.47 -13.93
C ARG A 69 5.63 -18.76 -14.40
N LEU A 70 6.64 -18.40 -13.62
CA LEU A 70 8.03 -18.71 -13.93
C LEU A 70 8.27 -20.22 -13.94
N GLN A 71 7.71 -20.94 -12.97
CA GLN A 71 7.82 -22.42 -12.91
C GLN A 71 7.13 -23.11 -14.11
N ALA A 72 6.04 -22.56 -14.60
CA ALA A 72 5.33 -23.09 -15.77
C ALA A 72 5.88 -22.56 -17.10
N CYS A 73 6.95 -21.78 -17.09
CA CYS A 73 7.59 -21.28 -18.30
C CYS A 73 8.26 -22.45 -19.06
N PRO A 74 7.99 -22.62 -20.37
CA PRO A 74 8.59 -23.69 -21.16
C PRO A 74 10.05 -23.40 -21.57
N TYR A 75 10.57 -22.23 -21.23
CA TYR A 75 11.93 -21.80 -21.59
C TYR A 75 12.82 -21.76 -20.37
N ASP A 76 14.05 -22.25 -20.48
CA ASP A 76 15.03 -22.27 -19.38
C ASP A 76 15.35 -20.87 -18.85
N THR A 77 15.38 -19.89 -19.74
CA THR A 77 15.52 -18.48 -19.38
C THR A 77 14.23 -17.74 -19.77
N PRO A 78 13.41 -17.32 -18.79
CA PRO A 78 12.18 -16.59 -19.09
C PRO A 78 12.46 -15.21 -19.70
N ASP A 79 12.16 -15.05 -20.99
CA ASP A 79 12.15 -13.78 -21.70
C ASP A 79 10.88 -13.68 -22.54
N CYS A 80 9.86 -13.05 -21.94
CA CYS A 80 8.55 -12.90 -22.57
C CYS A 80 8.55 -11.97 -23.79
N ARG A 81 9.56 -11.12 -23.95
CA ARG A 81 9.68 -10.24 -25.12
C ARG A 81 10.21 -11.02 -26.32
N THR A 82 11.25 -11.80 -26.09
CA THR A 82 11.90 -12.55 -27.17
C THR A 82 11.14 -13.81 -27.54
N HIS A 83 10.63 -14.57 -26.56
CA HIS A 83 10.08 -15.90 -26.82
C HIS A 83 8.56 -15.93 -27.01
N CYS A 84 7.84 -14.90 -26.52
CA CYS A 84 6.38 -15.00 -26.39
C CYS A 84 5.60 -13.86 -27.06
N ALA A 85 6.24 -12.98 -27.83
CA ALA A 85 5.64 -11.75 -28.36
C ALA A 85 4.30 -11.97 -29.05
N ASP A 86 4.18 -13.03 -29.86
CA ASP A 86 3.04 -13.29 -30.74
C ASP A 86 2.10 -14.41 -30.25
N GLN A 87 2.44 -15.13 -29.17
CA GLN A 87 1.73 -16.34 -28.74
C GLN A 87 1.40 -16.35 -27.24
N ARG A 88 1.36 -15.21 -26.58
CA ARG A 88 1.19 -15.11 -25.11
C ARG A 88 -0.01 -15.88 -24.55
N SER A 89 -1.13 -15.88 -25.27
CA SER A 89 -2.38 -16.51 -24.78
C SER A 89 -2.37 -18.04 -24.79
N GLN A 90 -1.41 -18.68 -25.46
CA GLN A 90 -1.33 -20.14 -25.65
C GLN A 90 -0.29 -20.82 -24.76
N LEU A 91 0.44 -20.05 -23.96
CA LEU A 91 1.55 -20.57 -23.16
C LEU A 91 1.08 -21.15 -21.83
N PRO A 92 1.73 -22.22 -21.30
CA PRO A 92 1.36 -22.84 -20.03
C PRO A 92 1.34 -21.85 -18.86
N CYS A 93 2.25 -20.88 -18.83
CA CYS A 93 2.32 -19.86 -17.81
C CYS A 93 1.09 -18.92 -17.78
N GLN A 94 0.29 -18.86 -18.84
CA GLN A 94 -0.94 -18.07 -18.91
C GLN A 94 -2.13 -18.75 -18.23
N THR A 95 -2.03 -20.03 -17.89
CA THR A 95 -3.07 -20.74 -17.11
C THR A 95 -3.37 -20.04 -15.77
N PHE A 96 -2.39 -19.33 -15.20
CA PHE A 96 -2.57 -18.56 -13.97
C PHE A 96 -3.19 -17.17 -14.18
N SER A 97 -3.41 -16.72 -15.41
CA SER A 97 -4.10 -15.48 -15.73
C SER A 97 -5.60 -15.72 -15.91
N PRO A 98 -6.49 -14.92 -15.32
CA PRO A 98 -6.27 -13.67 -14.59
C PRO A 98 -6.27 -13.81 -13.04
N LEU A 99 -5.80 -14.92 -12.51
CA LEU A 99 -5.79 -15.16 -11.06
C LEU A 99 -5.01 -14.08 -10.32
N ARG A 100 -5.44 -13.81 -9.10
CA ARG A 100 -4.80 -12.89 -8.17
C ARG A 100 -4.22 -13.65 -6.99
N ASP A 101 -3.22 -13.07 -6.36
CA ASP A 101 -2.58 -13.67 -5.19
C ASP A 101 -3.58 -14.02 -4.09
N VAL A 102 -4.55 -13.14 -3.82
CA VAL A 102 -5.60 -13.38 -2.82
C VAL A 102 -6.42 -14.62 -3.11
N THR A 103 -6.64 -14.98 -4.37
CA THR A 103 -7.38 -16.20 -4.75
C THR A 103 -6.65 -17.46 -4.28
N LEU A 104 -5.32 -17.49 -4.47
CA LEU A 104 -4.47 -18.58 -3.99
C LEU A 104 -4.50 -18.66 -2.46
N TRP A 105 -4.25 -17.53 -1.80
CA TRP A 105 -4.09 -17.52 -0.34
C TRP A 105 -5.40 -17.71 0.41
N THR A 106 -6.55 -17.35 -0.16
CA THR A 106 -7.86 -17.66 0.43
C THR A 106 -8.11 -19.17 0.51
N THR A 107 -7.56 -19.96 -0.42
CA THR A 107 -7.69 -21.42 -0.37
C THR A 107 -6.62 -22.12 0.46
N ALA A 108 -5.49 -21.45 0.70
CA ALA A 108 -4.32 -22.04 1.35
C ALA A 108 -4.16 -21.67 2.83
N LEU A 109 -4.77 -20.58 3.29
CA LEU A 109 -4.62 -20.06 4.65
C LEU A 109 -5.90 -20.20 5.46
N SER A 110 -5.77 -20.54 6.74
CA SER A 110 -6.84 -20.45 7.73
C SER A 110 -6.85 -19.06 8.39
N PRO A 111 -7.98 -18.62 8.98
CA PRO A 111 -8.02 -17.38 9.73
C PRO A 111 -6.93 -17.30 10.81
N GLY A 112 -6.15 -16.24 10.78
CA GLY A 112 -4.99 -16.02 11.65
C GLY A 112 -3.65 -16.48 11.06
N ASP A 113 -3.66 -17.25 9.99
CA ASP A 113 -2.44 -17.69 9.31
C ASP A 113 -1.89 -16.60 8.39
N ARG A 114 -0.58 -16.66 8.18
CA ARG A 114 0.11 -15.88 7.12
C ARG A 114 0.81 -16.80 6.12
N GLY A 115 0.88 -16.34 4.89
CA GLY A 115 1.69 -16.95 3.85
C GLY A 115 3.20 -16.66 4.00
N PRO A 116 4.01 -17.16 3.06
CA PRO A 116 5.44 -16.85 3.00
C PRO A 116 5.68 -15.37 2.78
N ILE A 117 6.87 -14.93 3.17
CA ILE A 117 7.34 -13.56 2.96
C ILE A 117 8.03 -13.48 1.60
N TRP A 118 7.63 -12.51 0.80
CA TRP A 118 8.13 -12.25 -0.54
C TRP A 118 8.82 -10.90 -0.59
N LYS A 119 9.91 -10.80 -1.31
CA LYS A 119 10.48 -9.51 -1.70
C LYS A 119 9.73 -9.00 -2.92
N SER A 120 9.26 -7.76 -2.87
CA SER A 120 8.66 -7.14 -4.05
C SER A 120 9.71 -6.86 -5.13
N ALA A 121 9.32 -7.08 -6.39
CA ALA A 121 10.14 -6.84 -7.57
C ALA A 121 9.71 -5.55 -8.32
N ALA A 122 9.05 -4.61 -7.64
CA ALA A 122 8.66 -3.33 -8.22
C ALA A 122 9.91 -2.51 -8.63
N ASP A 123 9.90 -1.99 -9.85
CA ASP A 123 11.05 -1.25 -10.40
C ASP A 123 11.39 -0.01 -9.57
N ILE A 124 10.39 0.69 -9.03
CA ILE A 124 10.56 1.86 -8.17
C ILE A 124 11.37 1.59 -6.90
N LEU A 125 11.43 0.34 -6.45
CA LEU A 125 12.20 -0.03 -5.24
C LEU A 125 13.70 0.12 -5.42
N SER A 126 14.21 0.27 -6.64
CA SER A 126 15.59 0.66 -6.90
C SER A 126 15.95 2.02 -6.29
N ASP A 127 14.96 2.90 -6.12
CA ASP A 127 15.13 4.24 -5.55
C ASP A 127 14.94 4.27 -4.02
N TYR A 128 14.52 3.15 -3.41
CA TYR A 128 14.26 3.05 -1.95
C TYR A 128 15.53 2.78 -1.12
N GLY A 129 16.69 2.58 -1.76
CA GLY A 129 17.95 2.33 -1.08
C GLY A 129 17.89 1.08 -0.17
N GLU A 130 18.10 1.26 1.12
CA GLU A 130 18.07 0.18 2.13
C GLU A 130 16.64 -0.25 2.54
N HIS A 131 15.60 0.39 2.00
CA HIS A 131 14.21 0.14 2.36
C HIS A 131 13.47 -0.74 1.34
N ALA A 132 14.13 -1.79 0.83
CA ALA A 132 13.42 -2.78 0.02
C ALA A 132 12.13 -3.23 0.72
N VAL A 133 11.02 -3.27 -0.02
CA VAL A 133 9.72 -3.66 0.53
C VAL A 133 9.50 -5.14 0.33
N TYR A 134 9.10 -5.81 1.41
CA TYR A 134 8.64 -7.18 1.45
C TYR A 134 7.15 -7.21 1.75
N PHE A 135 6.52 -8.33 1.44
CA PHE A 135 5.10 -8.52 1.72
C PHE A 135 4.78 -9.96 2.05
N CYS A 136 3.67 -10.13 2.74
CA CYS A 136 3.01 -11.43 2.89
C CYS A 136 1.49 -11.26 2.78
N TYR A 137 0.79 -12.37 2.69
CA TYR A 137 -0.67 -12.42 2.77
C TYR A 137 -1.07 -12.97 4.13
N VAL A 138 -2.04 -12.31 4.78
CA VAL A 138 -2.55 -12.70 6.09
C VAL A 138 -4.06 -12.91 5.98
N HIS A 139 -4.54 -14.08 6.42
CA HIS A 139 -5.97 -14.33 6.51
C HIS A 139 -6.51 -13.71 7.79
N VAL A 140 -7.12 -12.54 7.70
CA VAL A 140 -7.57 -11.78 8.87
C VAL A 140 -8.97 -12.16 9.38
N GLY A 141 -9.52 -13.26 8.86
CA GLY A 141 -10.86 -13.75 9.18
C GLY A 141 -11.89 -13.32 8.14
N ALA A 142 -12.07 -12.03 7.92
CA ALA A 142 -13.02 -11.49 6.94
C ALA A 142 -12.49 -11.55 5.49
N GLU A 143 -11.17 -11.42 5.33
CA GLU A 143 -10.49 -11.42 4.02
C GLU A 143 -9.06 -11.94 4.14
N VAL A 144 -8.40 -12.10 2.99
CA VAL A 144 -6.94 -12.22 2.91
C VAL A 144 -6.38 -10.87 2.50
N ALA A 145 -5.72 -10.19 3.45
CA ALA A 145 -5.08 -8.91 3.22
C ALA A 145 -3.62 -9.09 2.78
N ARG A 146 -3.13 -8.19 1.91
CA ARG A 146 -1.70 -8.04 1.65
C ARG A 146 -1.12 -7.08 2.68
N VAL A 147 -0.05 -7.50 3.35
CA VAL A 147 0.67 -6.68 4.33
C VAL A 147 2.08 -6.46 3.84
N GLU A 148 2.50 -5.21 3.76
CA GLU A 148 3.82 -4.80 3.29
C GLU A 148 4.65 -4.24 4.44
N PHE A 149 5.95 -4.47 4.41
CA PHE A 149 6.90 -4.00 5.42
C PHE A 149 8.31 -3.88 4.84
N PRO A 150 9.16 -2.98 5.36
CA PRO A 150 10.52 -2.83 4.87
C PRO A 150 11.44 -3.95 5.33
N GLN A 151 12.55 -4.15 4.61
CA GLN A 151 13.53 -5.21 4.83
C GLN A 151 14.02 -5.30 6.28
N TRP A 152 14.31 -4.17 6.92
CA TRP A 152 14.82 -4.16 8.30
C TRP A 152 13.88 -4.79 9.34
N MET A 153 12.57 -4.91 9.01
CA MET A 153 11.64 -5.69 9.84
C MET A 153 11.77 -7.19 9.57
N VAL A 154 12.09 -7.59 8.34
CA VAL A 154 12.35 -9.01 8.01
C VAL A 154 13.63 -9.49 8.69
N ASP A 155 14.63 -8.62 8.76
CA ASP A 155 15.91 -8.90 9.42
C ASP A 155 15.78 -9.04 10.95
N ASP A 156 14.71 -8.48 11.54
CA ASP A 156 14.35 -8.61 12.97
C ASP A 156 13.02 -9.38 13.11
N SER A 157 13.10 -10.70 13.09
CA SER A 157 11.92 -11.58 13.12
C SER A 157 11.02 -11.34 14.34
N ALA A 158 11.58 -11.03 15.50
CA ALA A 158 10.80 -10.76 16.71
C ALA A 158 10.00 -9.46 16.57
N LEU A 159 10.58 -8.42 15.95
CA LEU A 159 9.89 -7.17 15.66
C LEU A 159 8.76 -7.39 14.66
N LEU A 160 9.01 -8.16 13.59
CA LEU A 160 8.03 -8.47 12.57
C LEU A 160 6.84 -9.25 13.13
N GLU A 161 7.09 -10.32 13.88
CA GLU A 161 6.01 -11.14 14.47
C GLU A 161 5.19 -10.35 15.51
N SER A 162 5.83 -9.50 16.30
CA SER A 162 5.13 -8.61 17.22
C SER A 162 4.24 -7.62 16.46
N ALA A 163 4.74 -7.03 15.38
CA ALA A 163 4.00 -6.09 14.55
C ALA A 163 2.81 -6.75 13.83
N LEU A 164 2.99 -7.96 13.28
CA LEU A 164 1.91 -8.74 12.68
C LEU A 164 0.82 -9.10 13.70
N SER A 165 1.22 -9.50 14.91
CA SER A 165 0.29 -9.81 15.99
C SER A 165 -0.50 -8.57 16.41
N LEU A 166 0.15 -7.42 16.50
CA LEU A 166 -0.50 -6.15 16.85
C LEU A 166 -1.46 -5.69 15.73
N MET A 167 -1.06 -5.82 14.46
CA MET A 167 -1.91 -5.55 13.31
C MET A 167 -3.15 -6.45 13.32
N LEU A 168 -2.97 -7.76 13.55
CA LEU A 168 -4.09 -8.70 13.61
C LEU A 168 -5.06 -8.38 14.77
N ALA A 169 -4.54 -7.98 15.94
CA ALA A 169 -5.36 -7.52 17.05
C ALA A 169 -6.17 -6.26 16.69
N GLN A 170 -5.59 -5.34 15.91
CA GLN A 170 -6.31 -4.17 15.39
C GLN A 170 -7.46 -4.56 14.45
N VAL A 171 -7.24 -5.56 13.58
CA VAL A 171 -8.28 -6.07 12.67
C VAL A 171 -9.39 -6.77 13.46
N GLN A 172 -9.06 -7.58 14.43
CA GLN A 172 -10.04 -8.26 15.31
C GLN A 172 -10.91 -7.23 16.06
N LYS A 173 -10.28 -6.19 16.63
CA LYS A 173 -10.98 -5.11 17.31
C LYS A 173 -11.86 -4.29 16.36
N GLY A 174 -11.45 -4.15 15.09
CA GLY A 174 -12.16 -3.43 14.05
C GLY A 174 -13.13 -4.26 13.22
N PHE A 175 -13.45 -5.50 13.66
CA PHE A 175 -14.39 -6.41 13.00
C PHE A 175 -14.08 -6.70 11.52
N GLY A 176 -12.80 -6.84 11.19
CA GLY A 176 -12.34 -7.21 9.84
C GLY A 176 -11.43 -6.19 9.14
N TYR A 177 -11.24 -5.01 9.76
CA TYR A 177 -10.31 -3.98 9.28
C TYR A 177 -9.59 -3.31 10.45
N PRO A 178 -8.30 -2.89 10.32
CA PRO A 178 -7.57 -2.27 11.42
C PRO A 178 -8.28 -1.01 11.95
N VAL A 179 -8.68 -1.01 13.23
CA VAL A 179 -9.47 0.08 13.82
C VAL A 179 -8.74 1.42 13.76
N ALA A 180 -7.41 1.40 13.91
CA ALA A 180 -6.59 2.62 13.81
C ALA A 180 -6.64 3.24 12.40
N LEU A 181 -6.66 2.42 11.34
CA LEU A 181 -6.80 2.90 9.97
C LEU A 181 -8.22 3.41 9.69
N ALA A 182 -9.25 2.72 10.18
CA ALA A 182 -10.63 3.19 10.06
C ALA A 182 -10.81 4.55 10.71
N GLU A 183 -10.25 4.75 11.90
CA GLU A 183 -10.32 6.04 12.60
C GLU A 183 -9.52 7.12 11.89
N ALA A 184 -8.31 6.82 11.43
CA ALA A 184 -7.50 7.74 10.64
C ALA A 184 -8.23 8.17 9.35
N HIS A 185 -8.87 7.22 8.66
CA HIS A 185 -9.70 7.50 7.49
C HIS A 185 -10.86 8.45 7.83
N ASN A 186 -11.61 8.17 8.90
CA ASN A 186 -12.72 9.00 9.35
C ASN A 186 -12.29 10.44 9.68
N GLN A 187 -11.07 10.61 10.23
CA GLN A 187 -10.51 11.92 10.55
C GLN A 187 -9.99 12.65 9.30
N ALA A 188 -9.51 11.91 8.30
CA ALA A 188 -8.99 12.47 7.05
C ALA A 188 -10.09 12.85 6.04
N VAL A 189 -11.32 12.36 6.22
CA VAL A 189 -12.43 12.64 5.31
C VAL A 189 -12.79 14.12 5.35
N VAL A 190 -12.61 14.79 4.23
CA VAL A 190 -13.08 16.19 4.02
C VAL A 190 -14.60 16.18 3.91
N ARG A 191 -15.27 16.70 4.92
CA ARG A 191 -16.74 16.83 4.93
C ARG A 191 -17.21 17.82 3.86
N GLY A 192 -18.43 17.66 3.37
CA GLY A 192 -18.98 18.56 2.36
C GLY A 192 -18.92 20.04 2.76
N SER A 193 -19.13 20.35 4.06
CA SER A 193 -18.95 21.69 4.64
C SER A 193 -17.53 22.23 4.52
N ASP A 194 -16.52 21.38 4.78
CA ASP A 194 -15.11 21.76 4.73
C ASP A 194 -14.68 22.02 3.28
N ARG A 195 -15.16 21.18 2.37
CA ARG A 195 -14.98 21.37 0.92
C ARG A 195 -15.56 22.70 0.45
N THR A 196 -16.78 23.03 0.86
CA THR A 196 -17.43 24.30 0.53
C THR A 196 -16.63 25.48 1.08
N ARG A 197 -16.18 25.38 2.33
CA ARG A 197 -15.35 26.42 2.98
C ARG A 197 -14.00 26.59 2.29
N PHE A 198 -13.35 25.50 1.91
CA PHE A 198 -12.09 25.53 1.17
C PHE A 198 -12.24 26.27 -0.16
N PHE A 199 -13.26 25.94 -0.96
CA PHE A 199 -13.50 26.61 -2.23
C PHE A 199 -13.85 28.09 -2.05
N ALA A 200 -14.61 28.45 -1.01
CA ALA A 200 -14.89 29.85 -0.70
C ALA A 200 -13.60 30.62 -0.33
N LEU A 201 -12.70 30.03 0.45
CA LEU A 201 -11.40 30.63 0.76
C LEU A 201 -10.53 30.78 -0.47
N LEU A 202 -10.51 29.76 -1.33
CA LEU A 202 -9.76 29.80 -2.59
C LEU A 202 -10.28 30.92 -3.49
N GLU A 203 -11.59 31.04 -3.65
CA GLU A 203 -12.24 32.11 -4.41
C GLU A 203 -11.88 33.49 -3.87
N GLN A 204 -11.93 33.68 -2.55
CA GLN A 204 -11.50 34.93 -1.91
C GLN A 204 -10.04 35.26 -2.20
N GLN A 205 -9.14 34.30 -2.15
CA GLN A 205 -7.73 34.50 -2.43
C GLN A 205 -7.50 34.85 -3.90
N MET A 206 -8.21 34.20 -4.82
CA MET A 206 -8.15 34.49 -6.25
C MET A 206 -8.65 35.90 -6.57
N ILE A 207 -9.74 36.33 -5.94
CA ILE A 207 -10.25 37.71 -6.08
C ILE A 207 -9.25 38.73 -5.52
N ARG A 208 -8.65 38.46 -4.36
CA ARG A 208 -7.58 39.32 -3.78
C ARG A 208 -6.34 39.41 -4.68
N ALA A 209 -6.02 38.33 -5.40
CA ALA A 209 -4.95 38.30 -6.40
C ALA A 209 -5.31 38.99 -7.72
N GLY A 210 -6.48 39.64 -7.84
CA GLY A 210 -6.89 40.42 -9.00
C GLY A 210 -7.58 39.63 -10.12
N LEU A 211 -7.95 38.37 -9.87
CA LEU A 211 -8.70 37.56 -10.85
C LEU A 211 -10.17 37.96 -10.84
N LYS A 212 -10.63 38.60 -11.93
CA LYS A 212 -11.99 39.19 -12.03
C LYS A 212 -13.12 38.20 -12.38
N ASN A 213 -12.81 36.96 -12.76
CA ASN A 213 -13.82 35.96 -13.13
C ASN A 213 -13.44 34.58 -12.57
N VAL A 214 -13.77 34.32 -11.32
CA VAL A 214 -13.72 33.00 -10.72
C VAL A 214 -15.11 32.38 -10.78
N GLY A 215 -15.64 32.21 -11.99
CA GLY A 215 -16.92 31.53 -12.20
C GLY A 215 -16.74 30.03 -12.10
N THR A 216 -17.42 29.38 -11.15
CA THR A 216 -17.59 27.92 -11.14
C THR A 216 -18.33 27.49 -12.41
N SER A 217 -17.78 26.52 -13.14
CA SER A 217 -18.48 25.98 -14.31
C SER A 217 -19.85 25.40 -13.87
N PHE A 218 -20.85 25.48 -14.75
CA PHE A 218 -22.19 24.90 -14.50
C PHE A 218 -22.12 23.42 -14.10
N LYS A 219 -21.14 22.67 -14.61
CA LYS A 219 -20.88 21.27 -14.25
C LYS A 219 -20.44 21.12 -12.80
N GLU A 220 -19.60 22.03 -12.32
CA GLU A 220 -19.10 22.04 -10.94
C GLU A 220 -20.19 22.52 -9.95
N ALA A 221 -20.98 23.53 -10.33
CA ALA A 221 -22.13 24.00 -9.55
C ALA A 221 -23.17 22.87 -9.37
N ARG A 222 -23.41 22.06 -10.40
CA ARG A 222 -24.34 20.93 -10.34
C ARG A 222 -23.83 19.78 -9.49
N LYS A 223 -22.51 19.49 -9.53
CA LYS A 223 -21.89 18.51 -8.63
C LYS A 223 -21.91 18.92 -7.16
N ARG A 224 -21.91 20.23 -6.88
CA ARG A 224 -22.01 20.76 -5.51
C ARG A 224 -23.43 20.64 -4.93
N GLY A 225 -24.45 20.64 -5.79
CA GLY A 225 -25.89 20.60 -5.39
C GLY A 225 -26.51 19.20 -5.34
N SER A 226 -25.80 18.14 -5.77
CA SER A 226 -26.38 16.79 -5.89
C SER A 226 -25.89 15.78 -4.85
N ILE A 227 -25.27 16.24 -3.77
CA ILE A 227 -24.91 15.40 -2.62
C ILE A 227 -25.65 16.02 -1.41
N ALA A 228 -26.93 15.76 -1.34
CA ALA A 228 -27.79 15.86 -0.15
C ALA A 228 -28.32 14.46 0.12
#